data_7d76108faba9a2851f1ae9e6e1e87d1e
#
_entry.id   7d76108faba9a2851f1ae9e6e1e87d1e
#
_cell.length_a   1.000
_cell.length_b   1.000
_cell.length_c   1.000
_cell.angle_alpha   90.00
_cell.angle_beta   90.00
_cell.angle_gamma   90.00
#
_symmetry.space_group_name_H-M   'P 1'
#
loop_
_entity.id
_entity.type
_entity.pdbx_description
1 polymer ?
#
loop_
_entity_poly.entity_id
_entity_poly.type
_entity_poly.pdbx_seq_one_letter_code
_entity_poly.pdbx_strand_id
1 'polypeptide(L)'
;MMKVVKTMSDPKKKKQTDSTTDFFLQFMKEEKSDKEKTEAKKEEREQTYTKTVEKFSSGYNYFNKLLDKLLANKHSVRILSFVLAVFLFVSFSGGDVMNSTTAGATLKKVPVQVEGLKEGYEVSGLPATVEIGLIGPSMDIYTTKLTSNYEVYCDLSEYNEGTHHVTLKTRSFDSDLTVMLIPETVTIKILPKVDAKFDLGYKFINQDKLNEKYSVSVDTISTKRVTITATQNNLDKIDKVQALIDVEGKTKAFQQACEIKAYDADGNEVQCTIAPEKVNVSCH
;
A
#
# COMPACT_ATOMS: atom_id res chain seq x y z
N MET A 1 43.56 -69.99 41.81
CA MET A 1 43.44 -70.22 43.27
C MET A 1 42.07 -69.83 43.75
N MET A 2 41.41 -70.86 44.15
CA MET A 2 40.59 -71.01 45.38
C MET A 2 39.34 -70.11 45.42
N LYS A 3 38.23 -70.73 45.27
CA LYS A 3 37.29 -71.59 46.06
C LYS A 3 36.14 -70.69 46.54
N VAL A 4 34.94 -70.96 46.00
CA VAL A 4 33.87 -71.82 46.54
C VAL A 4 33.29 -71.27 47.85
N VAL A 5 32.03 -70.97 47.95
CA VAL A 5 30.96 -71.79 48.51
C VAL A 5 29.60 -71.11 48.40
N LYS A 6 28.72 -71.79 47.83
CA LYS A 6 27.29 -72.05 47.88
C LYS A 6 26.69 -71.97 49.25
N THR A 7 25.60 -71.31 49.45
CA THR A 7 24.46 -71.82 50.24
C THR A 7 23.11 -71.35 49.75
N MET A 8 22.33 -72.33 49.52
CA MET A 8 20.86 -72.30 49.35
C MET A 8 20.19 -71.97 50.67
N SER A 9 19.14 -71.25 50.70
CA SER A 9 18.00 -71.49 51.58
C SER A 9 16.72 -70.80 51.09
N ASP A 10 15.79 -71.52 51.02
CA ASP A 10 14.41 -71.70 50.76
C ASP A 10 13.40 -70.51 50.96
N PRO A 11 12.17 -70.70 50.50
CA PRO A 11 11.25 -69.65 50.07
C PRO A 11 10.34 -69.18 51.20
N LYS A 12 10.13 -67.88 51.29
CA LYS A 12 9.03 -67.32 52.11
C LYS A 12 7.92 -66.74 51.27
N LYS A 13 6.81 -67.50 51.31
CA LYS A 13 5.40 -67.10 51.23
C LYS A 13 5.16 -65.65 50.74
N LYS A 14 4.72 -65.53 49.52
CA LYS A 14 3.88 -64.42 49.07
C LYS A 14 2.58 -64.39 49.87
N LYS A 15 2.43 -63.40 50.74
CA LYS A 15 1.11 -62.98 51.20
C LYS A 15 0.37 -62.40 50.03
N GLN A 16 -0.63 -63.06 49.59
CA GLN A 16 -1.70 -62.56 48.75
C GLN A 16 -2.48 -61.58 49.62
N THR A 17 -2.10 -60.31 49.57
CA THR A 17 -2.92 -59.21 50.07
C THR A 17 -3.91 -58.86 49.01
N ASP A 18 -5.16 -58.86 49.39
CA ASP A 18 -6.34 -58.67 48.58
C ASP A 18 -6.26 -57.50 47.62
N SER A 19 -6.09 -57.76 46.34
CA SER A 19 -6.14 -56.79 45.28
C SER A 19 -7.49 -56.03 45.21
N THR A 20 -8.52 -56.59 45.81
CA THR A 20 -9.86 -56.04 45.95
C THR A 20 -9.89 -54.89 46.96
N THR A 21 -9.16 -54.98 48.05
CA THR A 21 -9.14 -53.93 49.09
C THR A 21 -8.36 -52.70 48.63
N ASP A 22 -7.28 -52.90 47.90
CA ASP A 22 -6.47 -51.78 47.33
C ASP A 22 -7.25 -51.08 46.21
N PHE A 23 -7.99 -51.83 45.38
CA PHE A 23 -8.85 -51.26 44.36
C PHE A 23 -9.99 -50.41 44.96
N PHE A 24 -10.59 -50.90 46.04
CA PHE A 24 -11.67 -50.16 46.73
C PHE A 24 -11.13 -48.90 47.43
N LEU A 25 -9.95 -48.92 48.01
CA LEU A 25 -9.32 -47.74 48.60
C LEU A 25 -8.91 -46.74 47.57
N GLN A 26 -8.47 -47.16 46.40
CA GLN A 26 -8.15 -46.28 45.28
C GLN A 26 -9.41 -45.64 44.71
N PHE A 27 -10.49 -46.39 44.52
CA PHE A 27 -11.78 -45.89 44.05
C PHE A 27 -12.40 -44.88 45.02
N MET A 28 -12.35 -45.16 46.34
CA MET A 28 -12.82 -44.20 47.35
C MET A 28 -11.98 -42.93 47.43
N LYS A 29 -10.68 -42.99 47.11
CA LYS A 29 -9.79 -41.81 47.01
C LYS A 29 -10.12 -40.97 45.75
N GLU A 30 -10.38 -41.61 44.62
CA GLU A 30 -10.78 -40.92 43.38
C GLU A 30 -12.15 -40.25 43.56
N GLU A 31 -13.14 -40.99 44.15
CA GLU A 31 -14.46 -40.40 44.38
C GLU A 31 -14.46 -39.20 45.36
N LYS A 32 -13.58 -39.23 46.39
CA LYS A 32 -13.37 -38.06 47.25
C LYS A 32 -12.71 -36.90 46.54
N SER A 33 -11.68 -37.18 45.72
CA SER A 33 -10.97 -36.13 44.94
C SER A 33 -11.91 -35.49 43.90
N ASP A 34 -12.81 -36.26 43.29
CA ASP A 34 -13.77 -35.73 42.32
C ASP A 34 -14.91 -34.93 42.96
N LYS A 35 -15.32 -35.33 44.18
CA LYS A 35 -16.27 -34.53 44.96
C LYS A 35 -15.69 -33.19 45.42
N GLU A 36 -14.46 -33.21 45.93
CA GLU A 36 -13.75 -31.99 46.32
C GLU A 36 -13.46 -31.04 45.13
N LYS A 37 -13.13 -31.58 43.96
CA LYS A 37 -12.97 -30.80 42.72
C LYS A 37 -14.27 -30.23 42.21
N THR A 38 -15.36 -30.95 42.39
CA THR A 38 -16.70 -30.53 41.98
C THR A 38 -17.26 -29.45 42.88
N GLU A 39 -17.02 -29.57 44.20
CA GLU A 39 -17.39 -28.54 45.19
C GLU A 39 -16.57 -27.27 45.04
N ALA A 40 -15.24 -27.37 44.88
CA ALA A 40 -14.37 -26.21 44.61
C ALA A 40 -14.77 -25.47 43.30
N LYS A 41 -15.13 -26.22 42.25
CA LYS A 41 -15.64 -25.65 41.01
C LYS A 41 -17.01 -25.00 41.13
N LYS A 42 -17.84 -25.50 42.02
CA LYS A 42 -19.13 -24.88 42.36
C LYS A 42 -18.95 -23.58 43.13
N GLU A 43 -18.09 -23.57 44.15
CA GLU A 43 -17.79 -22.37 44.92
C GLU A 43 -17.13 -21.29 44.07
N GLU A 44 -16.21 -21.64 43.17
CA GLU A 44 -15.58 -20.71 42.23
C GLU A 44 -16.60 -20.10 41.24
N ARG A 45 -17.56 -20.91 40.77
CA ARG A 45 -18.67 -20.43 39.93
C ARG A 45 -19.62 -19.52 40.68
N GLU A 46 -19.97 -19.84 41.91
CA GLU A 46 -20.84 -19.00 42.77
C GLU A 46 -20.14 -17.68 43.14
N GLN A 47 -18.86 -17.70 43.44
CA GLN A 47 -18.09 -16.46 43.70
C GLN A 47 -17.94 -15.60 42.45
N THR A 48 -17.81 -16.21 41.27
CA THR A 48 -17.74 -15.47 40.02
C THR A 48 -19.10 -14.88 39.65
N TYR A 49 -20.18 -15.65 39.88
CA TYR A 49 -21.54 -15.19 39.64
C TYR A 49 -21.92 -14.04 40.58
N THR A 50 -21.63 -14.15 41.89
CA THR A 50 -21.92 -13.08 42.84
C THR A 50 -21.13 -11.80 42.56
N LYS A 51 -19.83 -11.90 42.22
CA LYS A 51 -19.01 -10.74 41.80
C LYS A 51 -19.52 -10.09 40.53
N THR A 52 -20.05 -10.88 39.58
CA THR A 52 -20.61 -10.37 38.34
C THR A 52 -21.96 -9.68 38.60
N VAL A 53 -22.80 -10.27 39.43
CA VAL A 53 -24.09 -9.69 39.82
C VAL A 53 -23.92 -8.42 40.63
N GLU A 54 -22.94 -8.37 41.57
CA GLU A 54 -22.61 -7.17 42.32
C GLU A 54 -22.11 -6.04 41.44
N LYS A 55 -21.27 -6.29 40.45
CA LYS A 55 -20.85 -5.30 39.48
C LYS A 55 -22.01 -4.79 38.61
N PHE A 56 -22.89 -5.71 38.19
CA PHE A 56 -24.09 -5.33 37.44
C PHE A 56 -25.09 -4.52 38.30
N SER A 57 -25.31 -4.93 39.55
CA SER A 57 -26.21 -4.20 40.46
C SER A 57 -25.67 -2.81 40.83
N SER A 58 -24.35 -2.68 41.01
CA SER A 58 -23.70 -1.38 41.25
C SER A 58 -23.83 -0.47 40.03
N GLY A 59 -23.59 -0.99 38.80
CA GLY A 59 -23.79 -0.26 37.55
C GLY A 59 -25.27 0.16 37.35
N TYR A 60 -26.19 -0.75 37.64
CA TYR A 60 -27.63 -0.51 37.54
C TYR A 60 -28.09 0.58 38.53
N ASN A 61 -27.62 0.54 39.78
CA ASN A 61 -27.92 1.55 40.77
C ASN A 61 -27.34 2.92 40.44
N TYR A 62 -26.15 2.98 39.86
CA TYR A 62 -25.56 4.22 39.35
C TYR A 62 -26.37 4.78 38.18
N PHE A 63 -26.77 3.91 37.25
CA PHE A 63 -27.58 4.27 36.10
C PHE A 63 -28.97 4.76 36.51
N ASN A 64 -29.64 4.12 37.49
CA ASN A 64 -30.90 4.59 38.02
C ASN A 64 -30.78 5.96 38.70
N LYS A 65 -29.74 6.17 39.52
CA LYS A 65 -29.51 7.49 40.12
C LYS A 65 -29.25 8.58 39.08
N LEU A 66 -28.58 8.24 38.01
CA LEU A 66 -28.34 9.16 36.89
C LEU A 66 -29.63 9.46 36.14
N LEU A 67 -30.45 8.43 35.88
CA LEU A 67 -31.79 8.57 35.29
C LEU A 67 -32.73 9.41 36.14
N ASP A 68 -32.77 9.15 37.44
CA ASP A 68 -33.62 9.95 38.38
C ASP A 68 -33.22 11.43 38.37
N LYS A 69 -31.92 11.72 38.35
CA LYS A 69 -31.41 13.09 38.25
C LYS A 69 -31.70 13.75 36.89
N LEU A 70 -31.67 13.00 35.81
CA LEU A 70 -32.01 13.47 34.48
C LEU A 70 -33.52 13.67 34.31
N LEU A 71 -34.35 12.77 34.89
CA LEU A 71 -35.82 12.84 34.82
C LEU A 71 -36.44 13.88 35.77
N ALA A 72 -35.74 14.27 36.84
CA ALA A 72 -36.19 15.29 37.78
C ALA A 72 -36.29 16.71 37.19
N ASN A 73 -35.59 16.99 36.09
CA ASN A 73 -35.58 18.30 35.47
C ASN A 73 -36.32 18.30 34.13
N LYS A 74 -37.33 19.14 33.97
CA LYS A 74 -38.16 19.26 32.75
C LYS A 74 -37.34 19.54 31.48
N HIS A 75 -36.23 20.26 31.59
CA HIS A 75 -35.35 20.53 30.47
C HIS A 75 -34.50 19.33 30.10
N SER A 76 -34.01 18.56 31.08
CA SER A 76 -33.25 17.36 30.89
C SER A 76 -34.08 16.25 30.23
N VAL A 77 -35.37 16.12 30.58
CA VAL A 77 -36.27 15.15 29.93
C VAL A 77 -36.43 15.45 28.45
N ARG A 78 -36.56 16.73 28.08
CA ARG A 78 -36.67 17.12 26.65
C ARG A 78 -35.41 16.79 25.89
N ILE A 79 -34.22 17.05 26.45
CA ILE A 79 -32.94 16.75 25.85
C ILE A 79 -32.75 15.22 25.72
N LEU A 80 -33.11 14.47 26.80
CA LEU A 80 -33.01 13.01 26.78
C LEU A 80 -33.94 12.40 25.74
N SER A 81 -35.19 12.90 25.61
CA SER A 81 -36.14 12.45 24.58
C SER A 81 -35.63 12.74 23.18
N PHE A 82 -34.98 13.89 22.96
CA PHE A 82 -34.36 14.23 21.67
C PHE A 82 -33.21 13.31 21.35
N VAL A 83 -32.29 13.07 22.32
CA VAL A 83 -31.14 12.14 22.13
C VAL A 83 -31.65 10.73 21.86
N LEU A 84 -32.68 10.26 22.60
CA LEU A 84 -33.26 8.94 22.38
C LEU A 84 -33.95 8.84 21.02
N ALA A 85 -34.66 9.86 20.59
CA ALA A 85 -35.29 9.92 19.29
C ALA A 85 -34.25 9.88 18.16
N VAL A 86 -33.13 10.62 18.26
CA VAL A 86 -32.02 10.59 17.32
C VAL A 86 -31.36 9.21 17.32
N PHE A 87 -31.13 8.62 18.50
CA PHE A 87 -30.55 7.28 18.62
C PHE A 87 -31.45 6.21 17.96
N LEU A 88 -32.76 6.23 18.26
CA LEU A 88 -33.72 5.32 17.64
C LEU A 88 -33.80 5.55 16.14
N PHE A 89 -33.85 6.81 15.68
CA PHE A 89 -33.84 7.15 14.27
C PHE A 89 -32.63 6.55 13.55
N VAL A 90 -31.43 6.77 14.07
CA VAL A 90 -30.19 6.19 13.51
C VAL A 90 -30.20 4.65 13.57
N SER A 91 -30.66 4.05 14.68
CA SER A 91 -30.70 2.60 14.84
C SER A 91 -31.74 1.92 13.94
N PHE A 92 -32.91 2.50 13.76
CA PHE A 92 -33.97 1.96 12.92
C PHE A 92 -33.86 2.36 11.43
N SER A 93 -33.11 3.40 11.12
CA SER A 93 -32.79 3.76 9.73
C SER A 93 -31.80 2.77 9.09
N GLY A 94 -31.47 1.66 9.77
CA GLY A 94 -30.66 0.56 9.21
C GLY A 94 -29.21 0.93 8.89
N GLY A 95 -28.66 1.97 9.53
CA GLY A 95 -27.33 2.48 9.15
C GLY A 95 -27.34 3.29 7.85
N ASP A 96 -28.46 3.29 7.16
CA ASP A 96 -28.62 3.93 5.83
C ASP A 96 -28.52 5.44 5.84
N VAL A 97 -28.67 6.10 6.98
CA VAL A 97 -28.65 7.57 7.06
C VAL A 97 -27.28 8.16 6.70
N MET A 98 -26.21 7.38 6.88
CA MET A 98 -24.86 7.79 6.47
C MET A 98 -24.37 7.16 5.16
N ASN A 99 -24.95 6.03 4.75
CA ASN A 99 -24.46 5.27 3.60
C ASN A 99 -25.42 5.20 2.40
N SER A 100 -26.68 5.59 2.53
CA SER A 100 -27.70 5.24 1.53
C SER A 100 -27.99 6.27 0.45
N THR A 101 -27.28 7.37 0.40
CA THR A 101 -27.35 8.20 -0.80
C THR A 101 -26.35 7.69 -1.82
N THR A 102 -26.84 6.86 -2.74
CA THR A 102 -26.07 6.55 -3.96
C THR A 102 -25.77 7.86 -4.67
N ALA A 103 -24.51 8.16 -4.83
CA ALA A 103 -24.04 9.36 -5.52
C ALA A 103 -23.22 8.95 -6.74
N GLY A 104 -23.13 9.87 -7.68
CA GLY A 104 -22.19 9.77 -8.81
C GLY A 104 -21.12 10.84 -8.67
N ALA A 105 -19.89 10.49 -8.99
CA ALA A 105 -18.78 11.44 -9.05
C ALA A 105 -17.81 11.09 -10.17
N THR A 106 -17.05 12.10 -10.63
CA THR A 106 -16.00 11.90 -11.61
C THR A 106 -14.65 12.30 -11.01
N LEU A 107 -13.66 11.45 -11.18
CA LEU A 107 -12.25 11.76 -10.96
C LEU A 107 -11.63 12.11 -12.30
N LYS A 108 -11.02 13.29 -12.39
CA LYS A 108 -10.41 13.78 -13.63
C LYS A 108 -8.90 13.69 -13.55
N LYS A 109 -8.26 13.48 -14.70
CA LYS A 109 -6.80 13.47 -14.85
C LYS A 109 -6.11 12.43 -13.96
N VAL A 110 -6.69 11.22 -13.87
CA VAL A 110 -6.06 10.11 -13.16
C VAL A 110 -4.94 9.55 -14.03
N PRO A 111 -3.68 9.48 -13.52
CA PRO A 111 -2.56 8.99 -14.30
C PRO A 111 -2.72 7.49 -14.60
N VAL A 112 -2.30 7.09 -15.80
CA VAL A 112 -2.27 5.67 -16.19
C VAL A 112 -0.85 5.15 -16.05
N GLN A 113 -0.69 4.08 -15.28
CA GLN A 113 0.59 3.39 -15.12
C GLN A 113 0.73 2.25 -16.13
N VAL A 114 1.95 1.99 -16.58
CA VAL A 114 2.28 0.85 -17.46
C VAL A 114 2.90 -0.24 -16.61
N GLU A 115 2.35 -1.44 -16.67
CA GLU A 115 2.88 -2.62 -15.98
C GLU A 115 3.23 -3.71 -17.01
N GLY A 116 4.23 -4.53 -16.68
CA GLY A 116 4.57 -5.71 -17.46
C GLY A 116 5.19 -5.43 -18.84
N LEU A 117 5.54 -4.18 -19.17
CA LEU A 117 6.25 -3.88 -20.42
C LEU A 117 7.63 -4.54 -20.40
N LYS A 118 7.94 -5.32 -21.42
CA LYS A 118 9.24 -5.98 -21.57
C LYS A 118 10.36 -4.97 -21.72
N GLU A 119 11.52 -5.26 -21.15
CA GLU A 119 12.72 -4.45 -21.31
C GLU A 119 13.08 -4.31 -22.81
N GLY A 120 13.56 -3.13 -23.20
CA GLY A 120 13.89 -2.82 -24.59
C GLY A 120 12.69 -2.43 -25.46
N TYR A 121 11.52 -2.26 -24.88
CA TYR A 121 10.34 -1.77 -25.60
C TYR A 121 9.84 -0.44 -25.04
N GLU A 122 9.04 0.24 -25.85
CA GLU A 122 8.34 1.49 -25.49
C GLU A 122 6.90 1.40 -25.96
N VAL A 123 5.99 1.95 -25.17
CA VAL A 123 4.58 2.03 -25.52
C VAL A 123 4.23 3.43 -26.02
N SER A 124 3.52 3.49 -27.14
CA SER A 124 2.99 4.72 -27.72
C SER A 124 1.48 4.64 -27.87
N GLY A 125 0.79 5.79 -27.78
CA GLY A 125 -0.67 5.87 -27.90
C GLY A 125 -1.43 5.66 -26.59
N LEU A 126 -0.74 5.37 -25.47
CA LEU A 126 -1.37 5.35 -24.16
C LEU A 126 -1.65 6.78 -23.68
N PRO A 127 -2.89 7.12 -23.28
CA PRO A 127 -3.17 8.44 -22.70
C PRO A 127 -2.46 8.58 -21.35
N ALA A 128 -1.84 9.73 -21.10
CA ALA A 128 -1.17 10.01 -19.84
C ALA A 128 -2.14 10.01 -18.64
N THR A 129 -3.40 10.39 -18.89
CA THR A 129 -4.45 10.46 -17.87
C THR A 129 -5.79 10.03 -18.46
N VAL A 130 -6.65 9.48 -17.59
CA VAL A 130 -8.05 9.12 -17.90
C VAL A 130 -9.02 9.74 -16.91
N GLU A 131 -10.31 9.67 -17.22
CA GLU A 131 -11.37 10.01 -16.27
C GLU A 131 -12.00 8.74 -15.71
N ILE A 132 -12.40 8.80 -14.43
CA ILE A 132 -13.08 7.70 -13.75
C ILE A 132 -14.43 8.17 -13.26
N GLY A 133 -15.49 7.50 -13.71
CA GLY A 133 -16.82 7.62 -13.13
C GLY A 133 -16.93 6.69 -11.91
N LEU A 134 -17.39 7.23 -10.80
CA LEU A 134 -17.68 6.49 -9.56
C LEU A 134 -19.16 6.56 -9.27
N ILE A 135 -19.78 5.43 -8.96
CA ILE A 135 -21.16 5.33 -8.51
C ILE A 135 -21.18 4.44 -7.26
N GLY A 136 -21.77 4.92 -6.18
CA GLY A 136 -21.88 4.18 -4.94
C GLY A 136 -22.21 5.04 -3.73
N PRO A 137 -21.99 4.55 -2.51
CA PRO A 137 -22.24 5.31 -1.28
C PRO A 137 -21.44 6.62 -1.24
N SER A 138 -22.08 7.70 -0.86
CA SER A 138 -21.46 9.04 -0.84
C SER A 138 -20.20 9.10 0.02
N MET A 139 -20.18 8.35 1.14
CA MET A 139 -19.04 8.33 2.05
C MET A 139 -17.82 7.65 1.40
N ASP A 140 -18.03 6.55 0.66
CA ASP A 140 -16.94 5.81 0.01
C ASP A 140 -16.35 6.62 -1.14
N ILE A 141 -17.20 7.32 -1.89
CA ILE A 141 -16.76 8.28 -2.91
C ILE A 141 -15.93 9.40 -2.27
N TYR A 142 -16.39 9.95 -1.14
CA TYR A 142 -15.67 11.01 -0.43
C TYR A 142 -14.31 10.52 0.09
N THR A 143 -14.29 9.34 0.72
CA THR A 143 -13.06 8.72 1.22
C THR A 143 -12.08 8.44 0.08
N THR A 144 -12.55 7.89 -1.04
CA THR A 144 -11.73 7.63 -2.23
C THR A 144 -11.08 8.91 -2.76
N LYS A 145 -11.85 10.01 -2.83
CA LYS A 145 -11.33 11.32 -3.25
C LYS A 145 -10.31 11.90 -2.28
N LEU A 146 -10.50 11.70 -0.98
CA LEU A 146 -9.64 12.26 0.05
C LEU A 146 -8.31 11.51 0.15
N THR A 147 -8.35 10.18 0.10
CA THR A 147 -7.16 9.33 0.25
C THR A 147 -6.34 9.24 -1.02
N SER A 148 -6.99 9.38 -2.19
CA SER A 148 -6.36 9.22 -3.52
C SER A 148 -5.54 7.93 -3.65
N ASN A 149 -5.91 6.89 -2.91
CA ASN A 149 -5.20 5.62 -2.86
C ASN A 149 -5.76 4.63 -3.89
N TYR A 150 -5.96 5.10 -5.11
CA TYR A 150 -6.43 4.30 -6.23
C TYR A 150 -5.47 4.41 -7.41
N GLU A 151 -5.42 3.39 -8.23
CA GLU A 151 -4.54 3.33 -9.39
C GLU A 151 -5.27 2.85 -10.63
N VAL A 152 -4.88 3.42 -11.78
CA VAL A 152 -5.25 2.93 -13.10
C VAL A 152 -4.00 2.43 -13.79
N TYR A 153 -4.06 1.24 -14.34
CA TYR A 153 -2.91 0.63 -14.99
C TYR A 153 -3.28 -0.11 -16.27
N CYS A 154 -2.28 -0.19 -17.14
CA CYS A 154 -2.30 -0.94 -18.37
C CYS A 154 -1.31 -2.10 -18.23
N ASP A 155 -1.82 -3.33 -18.18
CA ASP A 155 -0.98 -4.53 -18.06
C ASP A 155 -0.58 -5.02 -19.45
N LEU A 156 0.73 -4.96 -19.74
CA LEU A 156 1.31 -5.32 -21.03
C LEU A 156 2.12 -6.63 -21.00
N SER A 157 2.03 -7.41 -19.92
CA SER A 157 2.81 -8.62 -19.71
C SER A 157 2.63 -9.67 -20.84
N GLU A 158 1.43 -9.75 -21.39
CA GLU A 158 1.08 -10.74 -22.42
C GLU A 158 1.23 -10.22 -23.87
N TYR A 159 1.53 -8.92 -24.03
CA TYR A 159 1.60 -8.29 -25.34
C TYR A 159 3.02 -8.27 -25.88
N ASN A 160 3.13 -8.47 -27.20
CA ASN A 160 4.39 -8.38 -27.95
C ASN A 160 4.37 -7.09 -28.79
N GLU A 161 5.44 -6.89 -29.57
CA GLU A 161 5.54 -5.82 -30.54
C GLU A 161 4.32 -5.78 -31.47
N GLY A 162 3.84 -4.56 -31.76
CA GLY A 162 2.70 -4.34 -32.65
C GLY A 162 1.64 -3.41 -32.08
N THR A 163 0.50 -3.36 -32.75
CA THR A 163 -0.65 -2.55 -32.35
C THR A 163 -1.68 -3.42 -31.65
N HIS A 164 -2.10 -3.00 -30.46
CA HIS A 164 -3.01 -3.74 -29.62
C HIS A 164 -4.14 -2.86 -29.07
N HIS A 165 -5.31 -3.47 -28.87
CA HIS A 165 -6.41 -2.88 -28.12
C HIS A 165 -6.33 -3.44 -26.69
N VAL A 166 -6.08 -2.59 -25.71
CA VAL A 166 -5.87 -2.98 -24.32
C VAL A 166 -6.91 -2.34 -23.42
N THR A 167 -7.50 -3.13 -22.54
CA THR A 167 -8.43 -2.66 -21.52
C THR A 167 -7.65 -2.18 -20.32
N LEU A 168 -7.93 -0.96 -19.88
CA LEU A 168 -7.36 -0.40 -18.66
C LEU A 168 -7.99 -1.07 -17.44
N LYS A 169 -7.20 -1.28 -16.42
CA LYS A 169 -7.61 -1.90 -15.16
C LYS A 169 -7.48 -0.91 -14.01
N THR A 170 -8.27 -1.12 -12.97
CA THR A 170 -8.23 -0.32 -11.75
C THR A 170 -7.92 -1.21 -10.55
N ARG A 171 -7.31 -0.64 -9.52
CA ARG A 171 -7.12 -1.30 -8.22
C ARG A 171 -7.26 -0.31 -7.07
N SER A 172 -7.45 -0.85 -5.86
CA SER A 172 -7.58 -0.10 -4.61
C SER A 172 -8.82 0.79 -4.53
N PHE A 173 -9.89 0.42 -5.25
CA PHE A 173 -11.23 0.97 -5.02
C PHE A 173 -11.99 0.10 -4.02
N ASP A 174 -12.91 0.73 -3.27
CA ASP A 174 -13.83 0.02 -2.40
C ASP A 174 -14.77 -0.89 -3.21
N SER A 175 -15.10 -2.07 -2.66
CA SER A 175 -15.96 -3.06 -3.31
C SER A 175 -17.40 -2.57 -3.56
N ASP A 176 -17.85 -1.58 -2.78
CA ASP A 176 -19.19 -1.02 -2.88
C ASP A 176 -19.28 0.10 -3.93
N LEU A 177 -18.14 0.45 -4.55
CA LEU A 177 -18.08 1.41 -5.65
C LEU A 177 -18.13 0.71 -7.00
N THR A 178 -19.06 1.17 -7.86
CA THR A 178 -19.00 0.87 -9.28
C THR A 178 -18.06 1.86 -9.95
N VAL A 179 -16.99 1.35 -10.56
CA VAL A 179 -15.94 2.13 -11.22
C VAL A 179 -16.05 2.01 -12.73
N MET A 180 -16.11 3.12 -13.44
CA MET A 180 -16.17 3.19 -14.90
C MET A 180 -15.02 4.03 -15.43
N LEU A 181 -14.15 3.44 -16.25
CA LEU A 181 -13.04 4.14 -16.92
C LEU A 181 -13.51 4.79 -18.23
N ILE A 182 -13.01 5.98 -18.50
CA ILE A 182 -13.32 6.73 -19.72
C ILE A 182 -12.00 7.28 -20.32
N PRO A 183 -11.48 6.67 -21.41
CA PRO A 183 -11.94 5.45 -22.06
C PRO A 183 -11.56 4.19 -21.27
N GLU A 184 -12.34 3.11 -21.40
CA GLU A 184 -12.03 1.80 -20.80
C GLU A 184 -11.00 1.03 -21.64
N THR A 185 -11.08 1.13 -22.96
CA THR A 185 -10.16 0.46 -23.90
C THR A 185 -9.39 1.51 -24.69
N VAL A 186 -8.10 1.28 -24.83
CA VAL A 186 -7.18 2.15 -25.58
C VAL A 186 -6.42 1.36 -26.65
N THR A 187 -6.12 2.04 -27.75
CA THR A 187 -5.26 1.47 -28.78
C THR A 187 -3.85 1.93 -28.55
N ILE A 188 -2.95 0.98 -28.31
CA ILE A 188 -1.53 1.23 -28.09
C ILE A 188 -0.67 0.58 -29.15
N LYS A 189 0.55 1.06 -29.31
CA LYS A 189 1.56 0.48 -30.14
C LYS A 189 2.82 0.20 -29.31
N ILE A 190 3.24 -1.05 -29.23
CA ILE A 190 4.47 -1.48 -28.59
C ILE A 190 5.56 -1.52 -29.65
N LEU A 191 6.64 -0.77 -29.43
CA LEU A 191 7.74 -0.59 -30.37
C LEU A 191 9.07 -0.98 -29.71
N PRO A 192 9.95 -1.66 -30.43
CA PRO A 192 11.30 -1.91 -29.92
C PRO A 192 12.11 -0.61 -29.84
N LYS A 193 12.92 -0.51 -28.82
CA LYS A 193 13.97 0.50 -28.74
C LYS A 193 15.21 -0.02 -29.46
N VAL A 194 15.86 0.86 -30.18
CA VAL A 194 17.11 0.58 -30.90
C VAL A 194 18.18 1.60 -30.51
N ASP A 195 19.42 1.20 -30.62
CA ASP A 195 20.57 2.03 -30.30
C ASP A 195 21.10 2.73 -31.54
N ALA A 196 21.33 4.03 -31.46
CA ALA A 196 21.98 4.80 -32.50
C ALA A 196 23.05 5.72 -31.91
N LYS A 197 24.13 5.98 -32.69
CA LYS A 197 25.20 6.86 -32.25
C LYS A 197 25.05 8.24 -32.87
N PHE A 198 25.09 9.27 -32.04
CA PHE A 198 25.00 10.67 -32.44
C PHE A 198 26.25 11.42 -32.05
N ASP A 199 26.62 12.41 -32.86
CA ASP A 199 27.70 13.35 -32.50
C ASP A 199 27.19 14.31 -31.44
N LEU A 200 28.02 14.57 -30.42
CA LEU A 200 27.68 15.42 -29.31
C LEU A 200 28.16 16.87 -29.57
N GLY A 201 27.19 17.79 -29.64
CA GLY A 201 27.41 19.21 -29.59
C GLY A 201 27.31 19.75 -28.17
N TYR A 202 27.31 21.07 -28.06
CA TYR A 202 27.10 21.74 -26.79
C TYR A 202 26.24 23.01 -26.96
N LYS A 203 25.63 23.41 -25.85
CA LYS A 203 24.84 24.66 -25.74
C LYS A 203 25.08 25.30 -24.41
N PHE A 204 25.37 26.61 -24.43
CA PHE A 204 25.45 27.40 -23.22
C PHE A 204 24.03 27.74 -22.74
N ILE A 205 23.77 27.57 -21.46
CA ILE A 205 22.55 27.98 -20.78
C ILE A 205 22.87 29.07 -19.75
N ASN A 206 21.90 29.92 -19.39
CA ASN A 206 22.02 31.06 -18.47
C ASN A 206 23.06 32.10 -18.94
N GLN A 207 23.17 32.30 -20.25
CA GLN A 207 24.09 33.32 -20.82
C GLN A 207 23.71 34.73 -20.41
N ASP A 208 22.44 35.01 -20.18
CA ASP A 208 21.88 36.26 -19.68
C ASP A 208 22.42 36.63 -18.27
N LYS A 209 22.90 35.66 -17.52
CA LYS A 209 23.48 35.83 -16.19
C LYS A 209 25.01 35.86 -16.20
N LEU A 210 25.63 35.69 -17.35
CA LEU A 210 27.08 35.90 -17.52
C LEU A 210 27.35 37.38 -17.57
N ASN A 211 28.37 37.85 -16.85
CA ASN A 211 28.77 39.27 -16.91
C ASN A 211 29.31 39.59 -18.30
N GLU A 212 28.84 40.66 -18.92
CA GLU A 212 29.19 41.13 -20.28
C GLU A 212 30.70 41.25 -20.55
N LYS A 213 31.52 41.33 -19.50
CA LYS A 213 32.98 41.38 -19.61
C LYS A 213 33.65 40.04 -19.89
N TYR A 214 32.89 38.95 -19.78
CA TYR A 214 33.40 37.59 -19.96
C TYR A 214 32.79 36.94 -21.18
N SER A 215 33.57 36.14 -21.85
CA SER A 215 33.13 35.20 -22.87
C SER A 215 33.56 33.79 -22.47
N VAL A 216 32.77 32.78 -22.78
CA VAL A 216 33.10 31.42 -22.47
C VAL A 216 33.31 30.65 -23.77
N SER A 217 34.41 29.90 -23.83
CA SER A 217 34.64 28.94 -24.90
C SER A 217 34.95 27.56 -24.35
N VAL A 218 34.62 26.54 -25.14
CA VAL A 218 34.82 25.12 -24.77
C VAL A 218 36.19 24.67 -25.20
N ASP A 219 37.00 24.19 -24.26
CA ASP A 219 38.32 23.61 -24.54
C ASP A 219 38.23 22.16 -24.94
N THR A 220 37.58 21.37 -24.07
CA THR A 220 37.46 19.91 -24.27
C THR A 220 36.15 19.38 -23.77
N ILE A 221 35.65 18.39 -24.50
CA ILE A 221 34.51 17.57 -24.10
C ILE A 221 35.03 16.11 -24.01
N SER A 222 34.75 15.45 -22.88
CA SER A 222 35.28 14.09 -22.61
C SER A 222 34.87 13.04 -23.64
N THR A 223 33.75 13.25 -24.34
CA THR A 223 33.19 12.31 -25.32
C THR A 223 32.63 13.11 -26.51
N LYS A 224 32.98 12.68 -27.73
CA LYS A 224 32.46 13.30 -28.97
C LYS A 224 31.21 12.64 -29.50
N ARG A 225 30.88 11.44 -29.04
CA ARG A 225 29.72 10.65 -29.48
C ARG A 225 29.03 10.04 -28.29
N VAL A 226 27.73 9.96 -28.37
CA VAL A 226 26.87 9.30 -27.39
C VAL A 226 25.99 8.25 -28.06
N THR A 227 25.61 7.24 -27.31
CA THR A 227 24.64 6.24 -27.75
C THR A 227 23.27 6.65 -27.25
N ILE A 228 22.30 6.70 -28.13
CA ILE A 228 20.90 7.01 -27.79
C ILE A 228 20.06 5.78 -28.06
N THR A 229 19.32 5.38 -27.03
CA THR A 229 18.37 4.25 -27.07
C THR A 229 16.95 4.83 -27.08
N ALA A 230 16.22 4.65 -28.17
CA ALA A 230 14.84 5.09 -28.32
C ALA A 230 14.14 4.26 -29.42
N THR A 231 12.84 4.50 -29.62
CA THR A 231 12.15 3.95 -30.79
C THR A 231 12.69 4.58 -32.08
N GLN A 232 12.64 3.87 -33.19
CA GLN A 232 13.12 4.39 -34.49
C GLN A 232 12.49 5.74 -34.83
N ASN A 233 11.19 5.90 -34.58
CA ASN A 233 10.49 7.16 -34.84
C ASN A 233 11.02 8.34 -33.98
N ASN A 234 11.46 8.08 -32.77
CA ASN A 234 12.05 9.12 -31.91
C ASN A 234 13.49 9.43 -32.36
N LEU A 235 14.27 8.41 -32.75
CA LEU A 235 15.62 8.61 -33.29
C LEU A 235 15.60 9.46 -34.57
N ASP A 236 14.66 9.19 -35.46
CA ASP A 236 14.50 9.93 -36.73
C ASP A 236 14.12 11.40 -36.56
N LYS A 237 13.55 11.76 -35.40
CA LYS A 237 13.24 13.15 -35.04
C LYS A 237 14.42 13.95 -34.49
N ILE A 238 15.47 13.25 -34.01
CA ILE A 238 16.60 13.93 -33.38
C ILE A 238 17.39 14.70 -34.43
N ASP A 239 17.43 16.01 -34.30
CA ASP A 239 18.24 16.92 -35.10
C ASP A 239 19.58 17.24 -34.40
N LYS A 240 19.56 17.46 -33.09
CA LYS A 240 20.73 17.85 -32.30
C LYS A 240 20.80 17.13 -30.97
N VAL A 241 22.03 16.75 -30.59
CA VAL A 241 22.34 16.23 -29.27
C VAL A 241 23.38 17.16 -28.63
N GLN A 242 23.04 17.75 -27.48
CA GLN A 242 23.83 18.83 -26.89
C GLN A 242 24.07 18.62 -25.39
N ALA A 243 25.33 18.83 -24.97
CA ALA A 243 25.68 18.98 -23.57
C ALA A 243 25.33 20.43 -23.11
N LEU A 244 24.58 20.54 -22.03
CA LEU A 244 24.12 21.82 -21.49
C LEU A 244 25.15 22.37 -20.50
N ILE A 245 25.85 23.43 -20.91
CA ILE A 245 26.91 24.06 -20.14
C ILE A 245 26.31 25.27 -19.43
N ASP A 246 26.27 25.25 -18.10
CA ASP A 246 25.78 26.35 -17.30
C ASP A 246 26.94 27.36 -17.07
N VAL A 247 26.74 28.60 -17.59
CA VAL A 247 27.70 29.68 -17.48
C VAL A 247 27.33 30.75 -16.45
N GLU A 248 26.29 30.48 -15.64
CA GLU A 248 25.85 31.42 -14.60
C GLU A 248 26.99 31.75 -13.61
N GLY A 249 27.34 33.04 -13.49
CA GLY A 249 28.31 33.56 -12.53
C GLY A 249 29.75 33.08 -12.74
N LYS A 250 30.09 32.50 -13.88
CA LYS A 250 31.47 32.07 -14.18
C LYS A 250 32.34 33.26 -14.51
N THR A 251 33.51 33.30 -13.89
CA THR A 251 34.50 34.38 -14.05
C THR A 251 35.92 33.88 -14.32
N LYS A 252 36.12 32.55 -14.34
CA LYS A 252 37.41 31.88 -14.54
C LYS A 252 37.17 30.55 -15.24
N ALA A 253 38.22 29.95 -15.81
CA ALA A 253 38.20 28.61 -16.34
C ALA A 253 37.60 27.61 -15.33
N PHE A 254 36.74 26.74 -15.80
CA PHE A 254 36.02 25.75 -14.98
C PHE A 254 35.84 24.42 -15.68
N GLN A 255 35.55 23.39 -14.90
CA GLN A 255 35.14 22.10 -15.37
C GLN A 255 33.80 21.73 -14.70
N GLN A 256 32.90 21.14 -15.46
CA GLN A 256 31.63 20.66 -14.92
C GLN A 256 31.13 19.41 -15.64
N ALA A 257 30.35 18.61 -14.93
CA ALA A 257 29.55 17.51 -15.52
C ALA A 257 28.26 18.10 -16.07
N CYS A 258 28.11 18.05 -17.39
CA CYS A 258 26.97 18.60 -18.12
C CYS A 258 26.00 17.48 -18.50
N GLU A 259 24.71 17.72 -18.32
CA GLU A 259 23.64 16.85 -18.81
C GLU A 259 23.56 16.91 -20.33
N ILE A 260 23.22 15.80 -20.94
CA ILE A 260 23.05 15.71 -22.37
C ILE A 260 21.57 15.59 -22.69
N LYS A 261 21.11 16.38 -23.66
CA LYS A 261 19.73 16.33 -24.16
C LYS A 261 19.71 16.24 -25.67
N ALA A 262 18.69 15.55 -26.18
CA ALA A 262 18.41 15.42 -27.60
C ALA A 262 17.22 16.32 -27.96
N TYR A 263 17.32 17.02 -29.08
CA TYR A 263 16.33 17.97 -29.57
C TYR A 263 15.92 17.65 -30.99
N ASP A 264 14.68 17.91 -31.31
CA ASP A 264 14.17 17.88 -32.69
C ASP A 264 14.52 19.18 -33.46
N ALA A 265 14.11 19.26 -34.72
CA ALA A 265 14.34 20.43 -35.58
C ALA A 265 13.65 21.70 -35.06
N ASP A 266 12.55 21.56 -34.32
CA ASP A 266 11.78 22.66 -33.71
C ASP A 266 12.35 23.09 -32.35
N GLY A 267 13.36 22.36 -31.83
CA GLY A 267 13.99 22.64 -30.54
C GLY A 267 13.26 22.04 -29.34
N ASN A 268 12.31 21.13 -29.54
CA ASN A 268 11.67 20.39 -28.46
C ASN A 268 12.55 19.21 -28.02
N GLU A 269 12.51 18.86 -26.74
CA GLU A 269 13.22 17.72 -26.21
C GLU A 269 12.60 16.40 -26.69
N VAL A 270 13.42 15.51 -27.24
CA VAL A 270 13.00 14.17 -27.68
C VAL A 270 13.20 13.19 -26.56
N GLN A 271 12.16 12.39 -26.25
CA GLN A 271 12.19 11.35 -25.24
C GLN A 271 13.11 10.20 -25.67
N CYS A 272 14.21 10.00 -24.97
CA CYS A 272 15.20 8.96 -25.25
C CYS A 272 16.08 8.68 -24.03
N THR A 273 16.78 7.57 -24.03
CA THR A 273 17.83 7.26 -23.04
C THR A 273 19.19 7.52 -23.66
N ILE A 274 20.05 8.31 -23.00
CA ILE A 274 21.36 8.72 -23.52
C ILE A 274 22.47 8.12 -22.65
N ALA A 275 23.43 7.50 -23.28
CA ALA A 275 24.61 6.92 -22.63
C ALA A 275 25.91 7.45 -23.23
N PRO A 276 26.80 8.08 -22.41
CA PRO A 276 26.62 8.44 -21.01
C PRO A 276 25.58 9.57 -20.80
N GLU A 277 24.91 9.59 -19.66
CA GLU A 277 23.91 10.62 -19.33
C GLU A 277 24.55 12.01 -19.12
N LYS A 278 25.81 12.03 -18.65
CA LYS A 278 26.57 13.26 -18.40
C LYS A 278 27.96 13.17 -19.01
N VAL A 279 28.48 14.32 -19.42
CA VAL A 279 29.86 14.47 -19.90
C VAL A 279 30.58 15.57 -19.15
N ASN A 280 31.90 15.38 -18.95
CA ASN A 280 32.73 16.41 -18.39
C ASN A 280 33.19 17.38 -19.50
N VAL A 281 32.98 18.67 -19.27
CA VAL A 281 33.35 19.76 -20.17
C VAL A 281 34.29 20.69 -19.44
N SER A 282 35.37 21.04 -20.11
CA SER A 282 36.30 22.11 -19.67
C SER A 282 36.07 23.36 -20.50
N CYS A 283 35.95 24.51 -19.83
CA CYS A 283 35.73 25.80 -20.44
C CYS A 283 36.72 26.86 -19.86
N HIS A 284 37.00 27.82 -20.66
CA HIS A 284 37.79 29.00 -20.25
C HIS A 284 37.15 30.31 -20.70
#